data_e8b7b5e078928920b52116098fe4fe26
#
_entry.id   e8b7b5e078928920b52116098fe4fe26
#
_cell.length_a   1.000
_cell.length_b   1.000
_cell.length_c   1.000
_cell.angle_alpha   90.00
_cell.angle_beta   90.00
_cell.angle_gamma   90.00
#
_symmetry.space_group_name_H-M   'P 1'
#
loop_
_entity.id
_entity.type
_entity.pdbx_description
1 polymer ?
#
loop_
_entity_poly.entity_id
_entity_poly.type
_entity_poly.pdbx_seq_one_letter_code
_entity_poly.pdbx_strand_id
1 'polypeptide(L)'
;MLDFYNLERARKLLMIKSTSDYIQSKGTGDKLNYEDGCGCLSHVTRYSDNLTSKLANVYCQQKAITTLNDDVLALISDKYKSGHSRKKYSKKAAYLILYLVFVKEDLKDCDKANELGVLKQHYKEYHEKIIDDACRELQEKLAVADALAWEY
;
A
#
# COMPACT_ATOMS: atom_id res chain seq x y z
N MET A 1 -2.21 4.28 -9.85
CA MET A 1 -2.57 3.52 -8.64
C MET A 1 -3.29 2.25 -9.03
N LEU A 2 -2.89 1.12 -8.46
CA LEU A 2 -3.56 -0.14 -8.71
C LEU A 2 -5.00 -0.09 -8.20
N ASP A 3 -5.88 -0.76 -8.93
CA ASP A 3 -7.30 -0.75 -8.63
C ASP A 3 -7.67 -2.02 -7.86
N PHE A 4 -7.89 -1.88 -6.56
CA PHE A 4 -8.34 -2.95 -5.67
C PHE A 4 -9.82 -2.72 -5.37
N TYR A 5 -10.67 -3.27 -6.20
CA TYR A 5 -12.10 -2.99 -6.20
C TYR A 5 -12.76 -3.18 -4.83
N ASN A 6 -12.45 -4.27 -4.15
CA ASN A 6 -13.09 -4.60 -2.87
C ASN A 6 -12.60 -3.70 -1.73
N LEU A 7 -11.30 -3.38 -1.71
CA LEU A 7 -10.74 -2.43 -0.77
C LEU A 7 -11.24 -1.01 -1.05
N GLU A 8 -11.39 -0.64 -2.32
CA GLU A 8 -11.95 0.66 -2.70
C GLU A 8 -13.39 0.80 -2.23
N ARG A 9 -14.19 -0.26 -2.34
CA ARG A 9 -15.55 -0.29 -1.82
C ARG A 9 -15.55 -0.10 -0.30
N ALA A 10 -14.68 -0.81 0.42
CA ALA A 10 -14.54 -0.65 1.86
C ALA A 10 -14.15 0.78 2.24
N ARG A 11 -13.20 1.36 1.49
CA ARG A 11 -12.78 2.75 1.68
C ARG A 11 -13.96 3.72 1.57
N LYS A 12 -14.79 3.56 0.54
CA LYS A 12 -15.96 4.41 0.33
C LYS A 12 -16.98 4.25 1.46
N LEU A 13 -17.20 3.02 1.93
CA LEU A 13 -18.11 2.76 3.05
C LEU A 13 -17.63 3.43 4.34
N LEU A 14 -16.32 3.39 4.59
CA LEU A 14 -15.72 4.01 5.78
C LEU A 14 -15.74 5.54 5.73
N MET A 15 -15.99 6.14 4.58
CA MET A 15 -16.15 7.59 4.43
C MET A 15 -17.58 8.07 4.65
N ILE A 16 -18.56 7.18 4.82
CA ILE A 16 -19.95 7.53 5.07
C ILE A 16 -20.07 8.12 6.47
N LYS A 17 -20.56 9.36 6.57
CA LYS A 17 -20.64 10.10 7.84
C LYS A 17 -21.93 9.87 8.61
N SER A 18 -22.98 9.39 7.95
CA SER A 18 -24.28 9.17 8.54
C SER A 18 -24.63 7.68 8.48
N THR A 19 -25.20 7.14 9.58
CA THR A 19 -25.65 5.75 9.62
C THR A 19 -26.83 5.49 8.69
N SER A 20 -27.53 6.53 8.24
CA SER A 20 -28.61 6.40 7.25
C SER A 20 -28.09 6.33 5.81
N ASP A 21 -26.83 6.74 5.56
CA ASP A 21 -26.23 6.68 4.25
C ASP A 21 -25.78 5.24 3.94
N TYR A 22 -25.87 4.86 2.67
CA TYR A 22 -25.50 3.53 2.23
C TYR A 22 -25.00 3.56 0.78
N ILE A 23 -24.28 2.48 0.41
CA ILE A 23 -23.90 2.19 -0.98
C ILE A 23 -24.57 0.89 -1.37
N GLN A 24 -25.26 0.87 -2.52
CA GLN A 24 -25.92 -0.33 -3.00
C GLN A 24 -24.90 -1.32 -3.56
N SER A 25 -24.96 -2.57 -3.12
CA SER A 25 -24.10 -3.63 -3.63
C SER A 25 -24.49 -4.00 -5.06
N LYS A 26 -23.49 -4.12 -5.94
CA LYS A 26 -23.74 -4.55 -7.33
C LYS A 26 -24.22 -5.99 -7.37
N GLY A 27 -25.34 -6.21 -8.05
CA GLY A 27 -25.84 -7.54 -8.37
C GLY A 27 -26.72 -8.19 -7.31
N THR A 28 -26.69 -7.76 -6.05
CA THR A 28 -27.48 -8.35 -4.97
C THR A 28 -28.61 -7.45 -4.49
N GLY A 29 -28.51 -6.14 -4.76
CA GLY A 29 -29.46 -5.17 -4.25
C GLY A 29 -29.30 -4.82 -2.77
N ASP A 30 -28.33 -5.42 -2.09
CA ASP A 30 -28.07 -5.16 -0.66
C ASP A 30 -27.55 -3.76 -0.44
N LYS A 31 -28.01 -3.13 0.65
CA LYS A 31 -27.51 -1.83 1.10
C LYS A 31 -26.34 -2.03 2.04
N LEU A 32 -25.23 -1.38 1.72
CA LEU A 32 -24.01 -1.43 2.51
C LEU A 32 -23.79 -0.08 3.23
N ASN A 33 -23.32 -0.12 4.45
CA ASN A 33 -23.11 1.05 5.27
C ASN A 33 -21.71 1.07 5.91
N TYR A 34 -21.48 2.04 6.80
CA TYR A 34 -20.22 2.20 7.52
C TYR A 34 -19.83 0.92 8.29
N GLU A 35 -20.80 0.27 8.94
CA GLU A 35 -20.53 -0.96 9.70
C GLU A 35 -20.05 -2.09 8.79
N ASP A 36 -20.55 -2.16 7.57
CA ASP A 36 -20.07 -3.13 6.57
C ASP A 36 -18.62 -2.86 6.19
N GLY A 37 -18.26 -1.59 6.05
CA GLY A 37 -16.86 -1.19 5.83
C GLY A 37 -15.96 -1.60 6.97
N CYS A 38 -16.37 -1.36 8.21
CA CYS A 38 -15.65 -1.78 9.41
C CYS A 38 -15.50 -3.29 9.48
N GLY A 39 -16.58 -4.02 9.22
CA GLY A 39 -16.58 -5.48 9.21
C GLY A 39 -15.66 -6.07 8.15
N CYS A 40 -15.68 -5.48 6.97
CA CYS A 40 -14.79 -5.87 5.87
C CYS A 40 -13.32 -5.71 6.27
N LEU A 41 -12.95 -4.57 6.84
CA LEU A 41 -11.57 -4.31 7.24
C LEU A 41 -11.16 -5.19 8.43
N SER A 42 -12.06 -5.45 9.36
CA SER A 42 -11.82 -6.37 10.47
C SER A 42 -11.58 -7.80 9.97
N HIS A 43 -12.32 -8.23 8.96
CA HIS A 43 -12.14 -9.54 8.31
C HIS A 43 -10.75 -9.65 7.70
N VAL A 44 -10.31 -8.63 6.96
CA VAL A 44 -8.95 -8.58 6.40
C VAL A 44 -7.91 -8.67 7.52
N THR A 45 -8.09 -7.91 8.59
CA THR A 45 -7.16 -7.90 9.72
C THR A 45 -7.07 -9.28 10.39
N ARG A 46 -8.20 -9.96 10.53
CA ARG A 46 -8.28 -11.27 11.20
C ARG A 46 -7.58 -12.38 10.41
N TYR A 47 -7.67 -12.35 9.08
CA TYR A 47 -7.23 -13.45 8.23
C TYR A 47 -5.97 -13.16 7.41
N SER A 48 -5.30 -12.04 7.65
CA SER A 48 -4.06 -11.68 6.98
C SER A 48 -2.93 -11.46 7.99
N ASP A 49 -1.69 -11.35 7.47
CA ASP A 49 -0.56 -10.99 8.33
C ASP A 49 -0.63 -9.50 8.72
N ASN A 50 0.24 -9.13 9.66
CA ASN A 50 0.25 -7.77 10.21
C ASN A 50 0.52 -6.71 9.15
N LEU A 51 1.46 -6.95 8.24
CA LEU A 51 1.79 -5.98 7.19
C LEU A 51 0.63 -5.84 6.20
N THR A 52 0.02 -6.94 5.78
CA THR A 52 -1.15 -6.92 4.88
C THR A 52 -2.30 -6.12 5.50
N SER A 53 -2.56 -6.33 6.78
CA SER A 53 -3.58 -5.57 7.51
C SER A 53 -3.27 -4.08 7.56
N LYS A 54 -2.02 -3.71 7.85
CA LYS A 54 -1.59 -2.31 7.85
C LYS A 54 -1.73 -1.66 6.47
N LEU A 55 -1.36 -2.36 5.42
CA LEU A 55 -1.49 -1.89 4.04
C LEU A 55 -2.97 -1.63 3.69
N ALA A 56 -3.85 -2.55 4.06
CA ALA A 56 -5.28 -2.39 3.84
C ALA A 56 -5.85 -1.17 4.59
N ASN A 57 -5.43 -0.97 5.84
CA ASN A 57 -5.85 0.19 6.62
C ASN A 57 -5.38 1.51 6.01
N VAL A 58 -4.15 1.56 5.48
CA VAL A 58 -3.64 2.75 4.80
C VAL A 58 -4.41 2.97 3.49
N TYR A 59 -4.63 1.91 2.71
CA TYR A 59 -5.40 2.01 1.47
C TYR A 59 -6.81 2.56 1.72
N CYS A 60 -7.46 2.09 2.78
CA CYS A 60 -8.79 2.56 3.18
C CYS A 60 -8.77 3.88 3.95
N GLN A 61 -7.62 4.53 4.06
CA GLN A 61 -7.43 5.82 4.71
C GLN A 61 -7.79 5.84 6.21
N GLN A 62 -7.72 4.69 6.86
CA GLN A 62 -7.91 4.58 8.32
C GLN A 62 -6.62 4.85 9.08
N LYS A 63 -5.47 4.77 8.41
CA LYS A 63 -4.16 5.10 8.97
C LYS A 63 -3.33 5.86 7.94
N ALA A 64 -2.42 6.70 8.43
CA ALA A 64 -1.52 7.46 7.57
C ALA A 64 -0.45 6.55 6.94
N ILE A 65 0.00 6.91 5.74
CA ILE A 65 1.06 6.19 5.02
C ILE A 65 2.33 6.08 5.87
N THR A 66 2.63 7.09 6.68
CA THR A 66 3.83 7.12 7.53
C THR A 66 3.88 5.97 8.54
N THR A 67 2.74 5.36 8.89
CA THR A 67 2.73 4.18 9.78
C THR A 67 3.42 2.97 9.17
N LEU A 68 3.65 2.98 7.86
CA LEU A 68 4.31 1.89 7.13
C LEU A 68 5.82 2.11 6.96
N ASN A 69 6.35 3.26 7.37
CA ASN A 69 7.78 3.58 7.15
C ASN A 69 8.72 2.50 7.71
N ASP A 70 8.51 2.09 8.96
CA ASP A 70 9.36 1.09 9.60
C ASP A 70 9.21 -0.29 8.97
N ASP A 71 8.01 -0.66 8.56
CA ASP A 71 7.75 -1.94 7.89
C ASP A 71 8.47 -2.01 6.54
N VAL A 72 8.44 -0.93 5.76
CA VAL A 72 9.13 -0.87 4.48
C VAL A 72 10.64 -0.83 4.67
N LEU A 73 11.13 -0.09 5.67
CA LEU A 73 12.55 -0.09 6.02
C LEU A 73 13.04 -1.51 6.35
N ALA A 74 12.28 -2.25 7.16
CA ALA A 74 12.62 -3.63 7.47
C ALA A 74 12.65 -4.52 6.22
N LEU A 75 11.73 -4.28 5.30
CA LEU A 75 11.61 -5.05 4.05
C LEU A 75 12.84 -4.90 3.15
N ILE A 76 13.42 -3.69 3.08
CA ILE A 76 14.51 -3.38 2.16
C ILE A 76 15.89 -3.34 2.83
N SER A 77 15.98 -3.36 4.17
CA SER A 77 17.24 -3.16 4.88
C SER A 77 18.31 -4.18 4.52
N ASP A 78 17.93 -5.43 4.32
CA ASP A 78 18.87 -6.50 3.96
C ASP A 78 19.32 -6.44 2.51
N LYS A 79 18.60 -5.71 1.67
CA LYS A 79 18.89 -5.59 0.25
C LYS A 79 19.95 -4.53 -0.02
N TYR A 80 20.09 -3.54 0.85
CA TYR A 80 21.20 -2.57 0.84
C TYR A 80 22.36 -3.14 1.67
N LYS A 81 23.27 -3.83 1.01
CA LYS A 81 24.28 -4.68 1.63
C LYS A 81 25.40 -3.94 2.38
N SER A 82 25.70 -2.68 2.06
CA SER A 82 26.72 -1.91 2.76
C SER A 82 26.08 -0.99 3.79
N GLY A 83 26.75 -0.79 4.93
CA GLY A 83 26.26 0.11 5.98
C GLY A 83 26.10 1.54 5.49
N HIS A 84 26.97 2.00 4.57
CA HIS A 84 26.87 3.33 3.98
C HIS A 84 25.61 3.47 3.11
N SER A 85 25.38 2.53 2.19
CA SER A 85 24.19 2.54 1.33
C SER A 85 22.91 2.43 2.15
N ARG A 86 22.90 1.59 3.18
CA ARG A 86 21.77 1.43 4.08
C ARG A 86 21.40 2.76 4.75
N LYS A 87 22.39 3.46 5.32
CA LYS A 87 22.16 4.75 5.98
C LYS A 87 21.76 5.84 5.01
N LYS A 88 22.39 5.88 3.83
CA LYS A 88 22.20 6.96 2.87
C LYS A 88 20.88 6.86 2.11
N TYR A 89 20.48 5.66 1.73
CA TYR A 89 19.39 5.47 0.77
C TYR A 89 18.14 4.83 1.33
N SER A 90 18.22 4.04 2.40
CA SER A 90 17.08 3.23 2.82
C SER A 90 15.84 4.06 3.19
N LYS A 91 15.98 5.18 3.88
CA LYS A 91 14.83 6.04 4.21
C LYS A 91 14.19 6.64 2.97
N LYS A 92 15.01 7.14 2.04
CA LYS A 92 14.53 7.72 0.78
C LYS A 92 13.87 6.65 -0.09
N ALA A 93 14.47 5.46 -0.12
CA ALA A 93 13.92 4.32 -0.86
C ALA A 93 12.57 3.87 -0.29
N ALA A 94 12.46 3.80 1.04
CA ALA A 94 11.19 3.46 1.69
C ALA A 94 10.10 4.48 1.37
N TYR A 95 10.42 5.75 1.41
CA TYR A 95 9.51 6.82 1.05
C TYR A 95 9.05 6.72 -0.41
N LEU A 96 10.00 6.49 -1.31
CA LEU A 96 9.72 6.32 -2.74
C LEU A 96 8.81 5.10 -3.00
N ILE A 97 9.08 3.98 -2.34
CA ILE A 97 8.27 2.77 -2.47
C ILE A 97 6.82 3.05 -2.06
N LEU A 98 6.61 3.68 -0.92
CA LEU A 98 5.26 4.02 -0.46
C LEU A 98 4.57 4.99 -1.40
N TYR A 99 5.29 5.96 -1.93
CA TYR A 99 4.76 6.88 -2.92
C TYR A 99 4.31 6.15 -4.20
N LEU A 100 5.14 5.24 -4.70
CA LEU A 100 4.82 4.46 -5.90
C LEU A 100 3.62 3.54 -5.70
N VAL A 101 3.47 2.96 -4.53
CA VAL A 101 2.36 2.04 -4.25
C VAL A 101 1.03 2.78 -4.03
N PHE A 102 1.05 3.89 -3.29
CA PHE A 102 -0.20 4.54 -2.84
C PHE A 102 -0.55 5.83 -3.57
N VAL A 103 0.38 6.46 -4.25
CA VAL A 103 0.15 7.79 -4.85
C VAL A 103 0.27 7.75 -6.37
N LYS A 104 1.43 7.38 -6.90
CA LYS A 104 1.67 7.40 -8.34
C LYS A 104 2.60 6.26 -8.76
N GLU A 105 2.04 5.27 -9.42
CA GLU A 105 2.70 4.02 -9.80
C GLU A 105 3.75 4.18 -10.91
N ASP A 106 3.56 5.13 -11.82
CA ASP A 106 4.26 5.21 -13.10
C ASP A 106 5.25 6.37 -13.21
N LEU A 107 6.07 6.60 -12.17
CA LEU A 107 7.14 7.58 -12.26
C LEU A 107 8.21 7.14 -13.25
N LYS A 108 8.80 8.11 -13.95
CA LYS A 108 9.95 7.87 -14.83
C LYS A 108 11.20 7.56 -14.01
N ASP A 109 12.15 6.83 -14.59
CA ASP A 109 13.40 6.47 -13.91
C ASP A 109 14.20 7.70 -13.46
N CYS A 110 14.19 8.77 -14.24
CA CYS A 110 14.86 10.02 -13.84
C CYS A 110 14.24 10.64 -12.58
N ASP A 111 12.92 10.56 -12.43
CA ASP A 111 12.23 11.09 -11.26
C ASP A 111 12.52 10.23 -10.02
N LYS A 112 12.56 8.91 -10.18
CA LYS A 112 12.95 8.00 -9.11
C LYS A 112 14.39 8.23 -8.65
N ALA A 113 15.29 8.42 -9.62
CA ALA A 113 16.69 8.73 -9.33
C ALA A 113 16.83 10.04 -8.57
N ASN A 114 16.08 11.07 -8.96
CA ASN A 114 16.10 12.37 -8.29
C ASN A 114 15.61 12.26 -6.84
N GLU A 115 14.60 11.45 -6.58
CA GLU A 115 14.10 11.23 -5.21
C GLU A 115 15.15 10.58 -4.32
N LEU A 116 16.00 9.71 -4.88
CA LEU A 116 17.09 9.07 -4.15
C LEU A 116 18.35 9.93 -4.12
N GLY A 117 18.40 11.03 -4.88
CA GLY A 117 19.57 11.89 -4.98
C GLY A 117 20.72 11.26 -5.75
N VAL A 118 20.44 10.43 -6.74
CA VAL A 118 21.45 9.72 -7.56
C VAL A 118 21.22 10.00 -9.04
N LEU A 119 22.22 9.66 -9.87
CA LEU A 119 22.10 9.71 -11.32
C LEU A 119 21.21 8.57 -11.80
N LYS A 120 20.52 8.78 -12.92
CA LYS A 120 19.63 7.78 -13.52
C LYS A 120 20.33 6.42 -13.73
N GLN A 121 21.56 6.43 -14.24
CA GLN A 121 22.31 5.20 -14.46
C GLN A 121 22.60 4.47 -13.15
N HIS A 122 22.98 5.18 -12.10
CA HIS A 122 23.21 4.59 -10.78
C HIS A 122 21.93 3.99 -10.20
N TYR A 123 20.79 4.69 -10.37
CA TYR A 123 19.50 4.16 -9.98
C TYR A 123 19.22 2.82 -10.67
N LYS A 124 19.36 2.75 -11.98
CA LYS A 124 19.08 1.55 -12.77
C LYS A 124 20.00 0.37 -12.41
N GLU A 125 21.25 0.64 -12.07
CA GLU A 125 22.23 -0.42 -11.75
C GLU A 125 22.07 -0.95 -10.32
N TYR A 126 21.76 -0.11 -9.35
CA TYR A 126 21.85 -0.46 -7.92
C TYR A 126 20.52 -0.37 -7.15
N HIS A 127 19.57 0.40 -7.59
CA HIS A 127 18.34 0.67 -6.83
C HIS A 127 17.07 0.10 -7.47
N GLU A 128 17.00 0.06 -8.79
CA GLU A 128 15.79 -0.29 -9.53
C GLU A 128 15.20 -1.62 -9.07
N LYS A 129 16.02 -2.66 -9.00
CA LYS A 129 15.56 -3.98 -8.61
C LYS A 129 15.01 -4.00 -7.18
N ILE A 130 15.70 -3.32 -6.26
CA ILE A 130 15.27 -3.24 -4.85
C ILE A 130 13.90 -2.56 -4.75
N ILE A 131 13.75 -1.43 -5.43
CA ILE A 131 12.52 -0.65 -5.43
C ILE A 131 11.37 -1.43 -6.08
N ASP A 132 11.61 -2.00 -7.27
CA ASP A 132 10.57 -2.73 -8.01
C ASP A 132 10.11 -3.98 -7.27
N ASP A 133 11.05 -4.74 -6.70
CA ASP A 133 10.72 -5.95 -5.94
C ASP A 133 9.90 -5.60 -4.68
N ALA A 134 10.26 -4.54 -3.99
CA ALA A 134 9.52 -4.10 -2.80
C ALA A 134 8.12 -3.62 -3.16
N CYS A 135 7.98 -2.82 -4.23
CA CYS A 135 6.67 -2.37 -4.71
C CYS A 135 5.78 -3.55 -5.07
N ARG A 136 6.33 -4.53 -5.80
CA ARG A 136 5.59 -5.73 -6.17
C ARG A 136 5.13 -6.52 -4.95
N GLU A 137 6.00 -6.68 -3.96
CA GLU A 137 5.65 -7.41 -2.73
C GLU A 137 4.49 -6.73 -1.99
N LEU A 138 4.53 -5.40 -1.85
CA LEU A 138 3.44 -4.66 -1.22
C LEU A 138 2.14 -4.75 -2.03
N GLN A 139 2.23 -4.69 -3.35
CA GLN A 139 1.07 -4.82 -4.23
C GLN A 139 0.45 -6.22 -4.14
N GLU A 140 1.27 -7.26 -4.05
CA GLU A 140 0.80 -8.63 -3.86
C GLU A 140 0.06 -8.79 -2.52
N LYS A 141 0.56 -8.16 -1.46
CA LYS A 141 -0.12 -8.16 -0.15
C LYS A 141 -1.45 -7.40 -0.21
N LEU A 142 -1.50 -6.29 -0.92
CA LEU A 142 -2.76 -5.56 -1.15
C LEU A 142 -3.75 -6.40 -1.95
N ALA A 143 -3.29 -7.18 -2.92
CA ALA A 143 -4.14 -8.10 -3.67
C ALA A 143 -4.72 -9.20 -2.77
N VAL A 144 -3.94 -9.72 -1.82
CA VAL A 144 -4.43 -10.66 -0.80
C VAL A 144 -5.51 -10.00 0.06
N ALA A 145 -5.26 -8.78 0.51
CA ALA A 145 -6.23 -8.03 1.31
C ALA A 145 -7.52 -7.79 0.53
N ASP A 146 -7.41 -7.45 -0.76
CA ASP A 146 -8.57 -7.24 -1.62
C ASP A 146 -9.40 -8.52 -1.78
N ALA A 147 -8.74 -9.66 -1.95
CA ALA A 147 -9.42 -10.97 -2.01
C ALA A 147 -10.15 -11.30 -0.70
N LEU A 148 -9.52 -11.03 0.44
CA LEU A 148 -10.15 -11.21 1.75
C LEU A 148 -11.33 -10.25 1.95
N ALA A 149 -11.23 -9.04 1.45
CA ALA A 149 -12.32 -8.07 1.48
C ALA A 149 -13.53 -8.54 0.67
N TRP A 150 -13.31 -9.27 -0.41
CA TRP A 150 -14.38 -9.88 -1.20
C TRP A 150 -15.15 -10.94 -0.41
N GLU A 151 -14.44 -11.74 0.40
CA GLU A 151 -15.04 -12.85 1.18
C GLU A 151 -16.01 -12.36 2.27
N TYR A 152 -15.88 -11.11 2.67
CA TYR A 152 -16.78 -10.50 3.64
C TYR A 152 -18.12 -10.14 3.00
#